data_98d05a138125184bbeef992d1980fd6a
#
_entry.id   98d05a138125184bbeef992d1980fd6a
#
_cell.length_a   1.000
_cell.length_b   1.000
_cell.length_c   1.000
_cell.angle_alpha   90.00
_cell.angle_beta   90.00
_cell.angle_gamma   90.00
#
_symmetry.space_group_name_H-M   'P 1'
#
loop_
_entity.id
_entity.type
_entity.pdbx_description
1 polymer ?
#
loop_
_entity_poly.entity_id
_entity_poly.type
_entity_poly.pdbx_seq_one_letter_code
_entity_poly.pdbx_strand_id
1 'polypeptide(L)'
;MRGMIYAVSPEGVIGLGGKIPWHHPGDVRRFQRITEGTTVIMGRATFDETGKALPRRRNIVVTSRPLHAPDVETVPTLAEAVARAGDGDVWFIGGARIFDEAAAWADVIDVTYVPDHVDDPRAVHVPPVDETRFEPGPLVPHEDEPGLFRRVYRRRTD
;
A
#
# COMPACT_ATOMS: atom_id res chain seq x y z
N MET A 1 10.30 10.83 3.23
CA MET A 1 9.16 10.68 2.30
C MET A 1 8.22 9.61 2.83
N ARG A 2 6.94 9.87 2.82
CA ARG A 2 5.90 8.89 3.18
C ARG A 2 5.03 8.66 1.96
N GLY A 3 4.87 7.40 1.54
CA GLY A 3 4.08 7.06 0.37
C GLY A 3 3.07 5.96 0.64
N MET A 4 1.98 6.00 -0.12
CA MET A 4 1.06 4.87 -0.23
C MET A 4 1.39 4.14 -1.53
N ILE A 5 1.28 2.83 -1.54
CA ILE A 5 1.52 2.03 -2.76
C ILE A 5 0.51 0.89 -2.85
N TYR A 6 -0.18 0.80 -3.97
CA TYR A 6 -1.13 -0.29 -4.22
C TYR A 6 -1.43 -0.47 -5.70
N ALA A 7 -1.93 -1.65 -6.05
CA ALA A 7 -2.52 -1.94 -7.33
C ALA A 7 -4.05 -1.99 -7.17
N VAL A 8 -4.77 -1.54 -8.19
CA VAL A 8 -6.23 -1.40 -8.10
C VAL A 8 -6.89 -1.81 -9.42
N SER A 9 -8.03 -2.51 -9.31
CA SER A 9 -8.85 -2.88 -10.46
C SER A 9 -9.67 -1.70 -10.98
N PRO A 10 -10.31 -1.82 -12.17
CA PRO A 10 -11.20 -0.77 -12.67
C PRO A 10 -12.35 -0.42 -11.72
N GLU A 11 -12.79 -1.37 -10.89
CA GLU A 11 -13.85 -1.17 -9.90
C GLU A 11 -13.36 -0.58 -8.58
N GLY A 12 -12.05 -0.34 -8.43
CA GLY A 12 -11.48 0.13 -7.17
C GLY A 12 -11.13 -0.97 -6.19
N VAL A 13 -11.04 -2.22 -6.64
CA VAL A 13 -10.76 -3.38 -5.79
C VAL A 13 -9.25 -3.52 -5.56
N ILE A 14 -8.87 -3.77 -4.31
CA ILE A 14 -7.48 -4.03 -3.91
C ILE A 14 -7.30 -5.40 -3.26
N GLY A 15 -8.36 -6.11 -2.94
CA GLY A 15 -8.27 -7.42 -2.32
C GLY A 15 -9.58 -8.18 -2.37
N LEU A 16 -9.48 -9.51 -2.21
CA LEU A 16 -10.63 -10.42 -2.17
C LEU A 16 -10.22 -11.69 -1.41
N GLY A 17 -10.99 -12.02 -0.38
CA GLY A 17 -10.73 -13.23 0.40
C GLY A 17 -9.38 -13.29 1.07
N GLY A 18 -8.84 -12.15 1.53
CA GLY A 18 -7.54 -12.07 2.17
C GLY A 18 -6.36 -12.16 1.20
N LYS A 19 -6.60 -11.98 -0.10
CA LYS A 19 -5.57 -12.05 -1.14
C LYS A 19 -5.78 -10.98 -2.18
N ILE A 20 -4.73 -10.70 -2.97
CA ILE A 20 -4.84 -9.90 -4.19
C ILE A 20 -5.39 -10.82 -5.29
N PRO A 21 -6.52 -10.46 -5.94
CA PRO A 21 -7.23 -11.40 -6.80
C PRO A 21 -6.66 -11.56 -8.22
N TRP A 22 -5.52 -10.94 -8.52
CA TRP A 22 -4.84 -11.09 -9.81
C TRP A 22 -3.38 -11.51 -9.60
N HIS A 23 -2.71 -11.82 -10.71
CA HIS A 23 -1.31 -12.24 -10.68
C HIS A 23 -0.52 -11.50 -11.74
N HIS A 24 0.25 -10.51 -11.32
CA HIS A 24 1.13 -9.70 -12.16
C HIS A 24 2.53 -9.65 -11.55
N PRO A 25 3.39 -10.64 -11.86
CA PRO A 25 4.68 -10.77 -11.20
C PRO A 25 5.62 -9.56 -11.40
N GLY A 26 5.47 -8.83 -12.50
CA GLY A 26 6.25 -7.60 -12.72
C GLY A 26 5.91 -6.51 -11.74
N ASP A 27 4.63 -6.40 -11.35
CA ASP A 27 4.21 -5.43 -10.34
C ASP A 27 4.71 -5.83 -8.94
N VAL A 28 4.73 -7.12 -8.64
CA VAL A 28 5.30 -7.63 -7.38
C VAL A 28 6.79 -7.30 -7.31
N ARG A 29 7.53 -7.53 -8.39
CA ARG A 29 8.98 -7.19 -8.43
C ARG A 29 9.20 -5.70 -8.24
N ARG A 30 8.37 -4.86 -8.86
CA ARG A 30 8.46 -3.42 -8.69
C ARG A 30 8.20 -2.99 -7.25
N PHE A 31 7.15 -3.55 -6.62
CA PHE A 31 6.85 -3.29 -5.21
C PHE A 31 8.05 -3.64 -4.32
N GLN A 32 8.68 -4.79 -4.54
CA GLN A 32 9.84 -5.21 -3.78
C GLN A 32 11.01 -4.24 -3.97
N ARG A 33 11.28 -3.84 -5.21
CA ARG A 33 12.38 -2.91 -5.52
C ARG A 33 12.19 -1.55 -4.87
N ILE A 34 10.98 -1.02 -4.92
CA ILE A 34 10.68 0.31 -4.37
C ILE A 34 10.73 0.33 -2.85
N THR A 35 10.22 -0.71 -2.21
CA THR A 35 10.11 -0.75 -0.75
C THR A 35 11.34 -1.31 -0.05
N GLU A 36 12.24 -1.98 -0.76
CA GLU A 36 13.44 -2.56 -0.15
C GLU A 36 14.31 -1.48 0.48
N GLY A 37 14.78 -1.74 1.70
CA GLY A 37 15.58 -0.77 2.46
C GLY A 37 14.78 0.32 3.14
N THR A 38 13.46 0.29 3.06
CA THR A 38 12.58 1.28 3.68
C THR A 38 11.82 0.68 4.87
N THR A 39 10.99 1.50 5.52
CA THR A 39 10.02 1.03 6.50
C THR A 39 8.67 0.81 5.81
N VAL A 40 8.06 -0.34 6.03
CA VAL A 40 6.70 -0.63 5.56
C VAL A 40 5.75 -0.65 6.75
N ILE A 41 4.60 -0.01 6.59
CA ILE A 41 3.54 0.04 7.61
C ILE A 41 2.31 -0.64 7.03
N MET A 42 1.73 -1.57 7.76
CA MET A 42 0.60 -2.36 7.31
C MET A 42 -0.39 -2.61 8.43
N GLY A 43 -1.64 -2.89 8.08
CA GLY A 43 -2.65 -3.36 9.01
C GLY A 43 -2.48 -4.85 9.30
N ARG A 44 -3.19 -5.33 10.32
CA ARG A 44 -3.10 -6.72 10.77
C ARG A 44 -3.53 -7.72 9.68
N ALA A 45 -4.60 -7.43 8.95
CA ALA A 45 -5.08 -8.34 7.91
C ALA A 45 -4.05 -8.52 6.79
N THR A 46 -3.36 -7.44 6.41
CA THR A 46 -2.29 -7.51 5.40
C THR A 46 -1.11 -8.35 5.91
N PHE A 47 -0.74 -8.18 7.17
CA PHE A 47 0.29 -9.03 7.77
C PHE A 47 -0.13 -10.51 7.78
N ASP A 48 -1.37 -10.79 8.15
CA ASP A 48 -1.86 -12.18 8.21
C ASP A 48 -1.86 -12.85 6.84
N GLU A 49 -2.03 -12.10 5.74
CA GLU A 49 -1.90 -12.63 4.38
C GLU A 49 -0.50 -13.16 4.10
N THR A 50 0.52 -12.40 4.48
CA THR A 50 1.92 -12.80 4.25
C THR A 50 2.43 -13.77 5.31
N GLY A 51 1.92 -13.65 6.52
CA GLY A 51 2.27 -14.52 7.65
C GLY A 51 3.65 -14.28 8.25
N LYS A 52 4.44 -13.38 7.68
CA LYS A 52 5.80 -13.07 8.14
C LYS A 52 6.24 -11.69 7.70
N ALA A 53 7.29 -11.16 8.34
CA ALA A 53 7.89 -9.89 7.95
C ALA A 53 8.41 -9.95 6.50
N LEU A 54 8.27 -8.83 5.78
CA LEU A 54 8.88 -8.69 4.47
C LEU A 54 10.40 -8.50 4.66
N PRO A 55 11.22 -9.33 3.99
CA PRO A 55 12.68 -9.25 4.20
C PRO A 55 13.28 -7.95 3.68
N ARG A 56 14.38 -7.54 4.28
CA ARG A 56 15.15 -6.33 3.93
C ARG A 56 14.36 -5.04 4.06
N ARG A 57 13.33 -5.02 4.92
CA ARG A 57 12.52 -3.85 5.24
C ARG A 57 12.24 -3.85 6.74
N ARG A 58 12.08 -2.67 7.31
CA ARG A 58 11.55 -2.57 8.67
C ARG A 58 10.04 -2.71 8.60
N ASN A 59 9.48 -3.65 9.37
CA ASN A 59 8.05 -3.95 9.34
C ASN A 59 7.37 -3.43 10.59
N ILE A 60 6.37 -2.57 10.43
CA ILE A 60 5.53 -2.08 11.52
C ILE A 60 4.09 -2.47 11.22
N VAL A 61 3.47 -3.22 12.12
CA VAL A 61 2.07 -3.67 11.98
C VAL A 61 1.20 -2.89 12.95
N VAL A 62 0.15 -2.26 12.43
CA VAL A 62 -0.85 -1.56 13.23
C VAL A 62 -1.89 -2.58 13.68
N THR A 63 -1.88 -2.91 14.98
CA THR A 63 -2.82 -3.88 15.55
C THR A 63 -2.94 -3.66 17.05
N SER A 64 -4.16 -3.83 17.57
CA SER A 64 -4.41 -3.85 19.03
C SER A 64 -4.41 -5.26 19.60
N ARG A 65 -4.36 -6.29 18.74
CA ARG A 65 -4.30 -7.69 19.15
C ARG A 65 -2.85 -8.13 19.34
N PRO A 66 -2.56 -9.01 20.30
CA PRO A 66 -1.21 -9.55 20.47
C PRO A 66 -0.71 -10.20 19.18
N LEU A 67 0.55 -9.94 18.86
CA LEU A 67 1.21 -10.52 17.70
C LEU A 67 2.66 -10.78 18.06
N HIS A 68 3.07 -12.04 17.99
CA HIS A 68 4.43 -12.48 18.26
C HIS A 68 5.01 -13.05 16.98
N ALA A 69 5.74 -12.23 16.24
CA ALA A 69 6.38 -12.63 14.99
C ALA A 69 7.80 -12.05 14.95
N PRO A 70 8.78 -12.82 14.44
CA PRO A 70 10.14 -12.30 14.27
C PRO A 70 10.18 -11.10 13.33
N ASP A 71 11.03 -10.12 13.65
CA ASP A 71 11.33 -8.97 12.80
C ASP A 71 10.13 -8.04 12.53
N VAL A 72 9.14 -8.06 13.41
CA VAL A 72 7.94 -7.21 13.30
C VAL A 72 7.80 -6.39 14.58
N GLU A 73 7.57 -5.09 14.39
CA GLU A 73 7.17 -4.18 15.47
C GLU A 73 5.65 -4.00 15.41
N THR A 74 5.00 -3.87 16.54
CA THR A 74 3.55 -3.65 16.59
C THR A 74 3.23 -2.37 17.35
N VAL A 75 2.23 -1.64 16.85
CA VAL A 75 1.70 -0.44 17.51
C VAL A 75 0.19 -0.42 17.35
N PRO A 76 -0.55 0.19 18.29
CA PRO A 76 -2.01 0.16 18.24
C PRO A 76 -2.63 1.16 17.26
N THR A 77 -1.91 2.20 16.83
CA THR A 77 -2.45 3.25 15.95
C THR A 77 -1.50 3.59 14.82
N LEU A 78 -2.05 4.12 13.72
CA LEU A 78 -1.23 4.58 12.59
C LEU A 78 -0.34 5.76 13.00
N ALA A 79 -0.85 6.67 13.83
CA ALA A 79 -0.05 7.81 14.31
C ALA A 79 1.21 7.34 15.04
N GLU A 80 1.09 6.29 15.88
CA GLU A 80 2.25 5.73 16.57
C GLU A 80 3.20 5.04 15.60
N ALA A 81 2.67 4.38 14.55
CA ALA A 81 3.51 3.77 13.52
C ALA A 81 4.34 4.83 12.78
N VAL A 82 3.73 5.94 12.40
CA VAL A 82 4.41 7.04 11.72
C VAL A 82 5.49 7.65 12.61
N ALA A 83 5.17 7.89 13.89
CA ALA A 83 6.14 8.43 14.83
C ALA A 83 7.34 7.49 15.03
N ARG A 84 7.07 6.19 15.15
CA ARG A 84 8.11 5.17 15.34
C ARG A 84 8.99 5.00 14.11
N ALA A 85 8.42 5.16 12.91
CA ALA A 85 9.18 5.05 11.67
C ALA A 85 10.25 6.13 11.51
N GLY A 86 10.02 7.32 12.07
CA GLY A 86 11.00 8.41 12.02
C GLY A 86 11.11 9.07 10.65
N ASP A 87 12.31 9.55 10.31
CA ASP A 87 12.52 10.44 9.16
C ASP A 87 12.83 9.72 7.84
N GLY A 88 13.09 8.42 7.86
CA GLY A 88 13.39 7.66 6.65
C GLY A 88 12.18 7.52 5.71
N ASP A 89 12.40 6.86 4.58
CA ASP A 89 11.32 6.55 3.66
C ASP A 89 10.38 5.52 4.25
N VAL A 90 9.07 5.79 4.13
CA VAL A 90 8.01 4.96 4.68
C VAL A 90 6.99 4.68 3.59
N TRP A 91 6.58 3.41 3.49
CA TRP A 91 5.52 3.00 2.58
C TRP A 91 4.35 2.37 3.35
N PHE A 92 3.17 2.96 3.20
CA PHE A 92 1.92 2.36 3.67
C PHE A 92 1.47 1.34 2.62
N ILE A 93 1.36 0.07 3.00
CA ILE A 93 1.14 -1.02 2.04
C ILE A 93 -0.22 -1.72 2.18
N GLY A 94 -1.12 -1.20 3.00
CA GLY A 94 -2.49 -1.68 3.12
C GLY A 94 -2.84 -2.23 4.49
N GLY A 95 -4.09 -2.62 4.70
CA GLY A 95 -5.18 -2.65 3.72
C GLY A 95 -5.96 -1.35 3.58
N ALA A 96 -7.25 -1.49 3.22
CA ALA A 96 -8.09 -0.34 2.91
C ALA A 96 -8.17 0.67 4.06
N ARG A 97 -8.29 0.21 5.29
CA ARG A 97 -8.35 1.08 6.46
C ARG A 97 -7.05 1.87 6.64
N ILE A 98 -5.90 1.21 6.44
CA ILE A 98 -4.60 1.88 6.51
C ILE A 98 -4.51 2.94 5.41
N PHE A 99 -4.94 2.63 4.18
CA PHE A 99 -4.90 3.60 3.09
C PHE A 99 -5.79 4.81 3.36
N ASP A 100 -6.97 4.59 3.93
CA ASP A 100 -7.89 5.68 4.28
C ASP A 100 -7.25 6.64 5.30
N GLU A 101 -6.69 6.11 6.36
CA GLU A 101 -6.04 6.90 7.40
C GLU A 101 -4.72 7.51 6.92
N ALA A 102 -3.96 6.78 6.12
CA ALA A 102 -2.64 7.21 5.64
C ALA A 102 -2.69 8.43 4.72
N ALA A 103 -3.84 8.71 4.12
CA ALA A 103 -4.01 9.89 3.29
C ALA A 103 -3.68 11.20 4.04
N ALA A 104 -3.82 11.23 5.36
CA ALA A 104 -3.43 12.37 6.17
C ALA A 104 -1.91 12.57 6.28
N TRP A 105 -1.13 11.51 6.06
CA TRP A 105 0.32 11.48 6.26
C TRP A 105 1.12 11.41 4.98
N ALA A 106 0.54 10.91 3.89
CA ALA A 106 1.26 10.59 2.67
C ALA A 106 1.68 11.84 1.89
N ASP A 107 2.90 11.82 1.37
CA ASP A 107 3.40 12.81 0.43
C ASP A 107 3.07 12.41 -1.01
N VAL A 108 3.04 11.09 -1.27
CA VAL A 108 2.78 10.52 -2.59
C VAL A 108 1.86 9.31 -2.48
N ILE A 109 1.12 9.04 -3.56
CA ILE A 109 0.35 7.81 -3.71
C ILE A 109 0.75 7.20 -5.04
N ASP A 110 1.36 6.02 -4.99
CA ASP A 110 1.85 5.29 -6.16
C ASP A 110 0.84 4.21 -6.51
N VAL A 111 0.14 4.39 -7.62
CA VAL A 111 -0.97 3.50 -8.02
C VAL A 111 -0.60 2.74 -9.29
N THR A 112 -0.77 1.43 -9.25
CA THR A 112 -0.75 0.57 -10.42
C THR A 112 -2.19 0.22 -10.79
N TYR A 113 -2.56 0.44 -12.04
CA TYR A 113 -3.88 0.11 -12.58
C TYR A 113 -3.80 -1.21 -13.33
N VAL A 114 -4.56 -2.20 -12.85
CA VAL A 114 -4.63 -3.52 -13.51
C VAL A 114 -5.92 -3.60 -14.33
N PRO A 115 -5.91 -4.34 -15.46
CA PRO A 115 -7.09 -4.49 -16.29
C PRO A 115 -8.10 -5.52 -15.76
N ASP A 116 -7.72 -6.27 -14.75
CA ASP A 116 -8.50 -7.36 -14.19
C ASP A 116 -9.78 -6.85 -13.54
N HIS A 117 -10.93 -7.27 -14.05
CA HIS A 117 -12.22 -6.93 -13.47
C HIS A 117 -12.52 -7.84 -12.28
N VAL A 118 -12.98 -7.27 -11.20
CA VAL A 118 -13.35 -8.00 -9.99
C VAL A 118 -14.77 -7.59 -9.61
N ASP A 119 -15.72 -8.48 -9.87
CA ASP A 119 -17.13 -8.29 -9.55
C ASP A 119 -17.54 -9.31 -8.50
N ASP A 120 -17.27 -9.01 -7.25
CA ASP A 120 -17.58 -9.87 -6.11
C ASP A 120 -17.99 -8.97 -4.94
N PRO A 121 -19.16 -9.20 -4.31
CA PRO A 121 -19.61 -8.38 -3.19
C PRO A 121 -18.69 -8.45 -1.96
N ARG A 122 -17.80 -9.45 -1.89
CA ARG A 122 -16.83 -9.58 -0.80
C ARG A 122 -15.53 -8.82 -1.08
N ALA A 123 -15.38 -8.21 -2.26
CA ALA A 123 -14.18 -7.51 -2.63
C ALA A 123 -13.92 -6.31 -1.72
N VAL A 124 -12.65 -6.08 -1.41
CA VAL A 124 -12.20 -4.93 -0.62
C VAL A 124 -11.85 -3.80 -1.57
N HIS A 125 -12.42 -2.64 -1.34
CA HIS A 125 -12.23 -1.47 -2.18
C HIS A 125 -11.38 -0.41 -1.48
N VAL A 126 -10.63 0.36 -2.27
CA VAL A 126 -10.04 1.62 -1.84
C VAL A 126 -10.83 2.77 -2.49
N PRO A 127 -11.12 3.86 -1.75
CA PRO A 127 -11.78 5.00 -2.38
C PRO A 127 -10.87 5.64 -3.43
N PRO A 128 -11.45 6.32 -4.44
CA PRO A 128 -10.66 7.09 -5.39
C PRO A 128 -9.77 8.10 -4.67
N VAL A 129 -8.62 8.40 -5.25
CA VAL A 129 -7.72 9.41 -4.69
C VAL A 129 -8.42 10.76 -4.67
N ASP A 130 -8.34 11.46 -3.54
CA ASP A 130 -8.91 12.79 -3.38
C ASP A 130 -8.01 13.81 -4.10
N GLU A 131 -8.43 14.23 -5.30
CA GLU A 131 -7.66 15.14 -6.14
C GLU A 131 -7.70 16.60 -5.67
N THR A 132 -8.48 16.90 -4.64
CA THR A 132 -8.37 18.21 -3.96
C THR A 132 -7.13 18.27 -3.08
N ARG A 133 -6.63 17.13 -2.63
CA ARG A 133 -5.47 17.01 -1.75
C ARG A 133 -4.22 16.52 -2.47
N PHE A 134 -4.38 15.75 -3.53
CA PHE A 134 -3.29 15.15 -4.29
C PHE A 134 -3.43 15.48 -5.77
N GLU A 135 -2.34 15.91 -6.37
CA GLU A 135 -2.30 16.21 -7.79
C GLU A 135 -1.90 14.96 -8.58
N PRO A 136 -2.71 14.54 -9.58
CA PRO A 136 -2.34 13.40 -10.41
C PRO A 136 -1.16 13.72 -11.31
N GLY A 137 -0.20 12.81 -11.37
CA GLY A 137 0.85 12.81 -12.37
C GLY A 137 0.37 12.16 -13.67
N PRO A 138 1.24 12.03 -14.67
CA PRO A 138 0.88 11.39 -15.93
C PRO A 138 0.60 9.90 -15.73
N LEU A 139 -0.35 9.38 -16.53
CA LEU A 139 -0.56 7.95 -16.63
C LEU A 139 0.51 7.39 -17.56
N VAL A 140 1.32 6.47 -17.08
CA VAL A 140 2.45 5.91 -17.83
C VAL A 140 2.35 4.38 -17.90
N PRO A 141 2.88 3.74 -18.95
CA PRO A 141 2.99 2.28 -18.96
C PRO A 141 3.87 1.77 -17.83
N HIS A 142 3.49 0.61 -17.29
CA HIS A 142 4.29 -0.04 -16.23
C HIS A 142 5.63 -0.50 -16.81
N GLU A 143 6.72 -0.23 -16.09
CA GLU A 143 8.07 -0.53 -16.55
C GLU A 143 8.42 -2.02 -16.55
N ASP A 144 7.74 -2.82 -15.72
CA ASP A 144 8.08 -4.24 -15.52
C ASP A 144 6.98 -5.22 -15.92
N GLU A 145 5.76 -4.72 -16.27
CA GLU A 145 4.63 -5.58 -16.56
C GLU A 145 3.82 -5.02 -17.74
N PRO A 146 3.92 -5.63 -18.94
CA PRO A 146 3.13 -5.16 -20.08
C PRO A 146 1.62 -5.21 -19.80
N GLY A 147 0.90 -4.20 -20.27
CA GLY A 147 -0.55 -4.10 -20.11
C GLY A 147 -1.02 -3.42 -18.84
N LEU A 148 -0.12 -3.13 -17.90
CA LEU A 148 -0.43 -2.34 -16.74
C LEU A 148 -0.02 -0.89 -16.94
N PHE A 149 -0.66 0.00 -16.20
CA PHE A 149 -0.35 1.43 -16.20
C PHE A 149 -0.16 1.91 -14.79
N ARG A 150 0.59 2.99 -14.61
CA ARG A 150 0.89 3.58 -13.32
C ARG A 150 0.67 5.09 -13.33
N ARG A 151 0.34 5.60 -12.15
CA ARG A 151 0.25 7.04 -11.90
C ARG A 151 0.72 7.31 -10.49
N VAL A 152 1.51 8.38 -10.32
CA VAL A 152 1.89 8.87 -9.00
C VAL A 152 1.12 10.15 -8.74
N TYR A 153 0.40 10.18 -7.63
CA TYR A 153 -0.24 11.39 -7.11
C TYR A 153 0.67 12.02 -6.08
N ARG A 154 0.77 13.34 -6.10
CA ARG A 154 1.60 14.07 -5.14
C ARG A 154 0.75 15.00 -4.32
N ARG A 155 1.04 15.08 -3.01
CA ARG A 155 0.31 16.00 -2.13
C ARG A 155 0.45 17.42 -2.65
N ARG A 156 -0.66 18.12 -2.74
CA ARG A 156 -0.67 19.53 -3.14
C ARG A 156 -0.06 20.37 -2.02
N THR A 157 0.70 21.38 -2.41
CA THR A 157 1.23 22.39 -1.51
C THR A 157 0.39 23.65 -1.64
N ASP A 158 0.14 24.30 -0.52
CA ASP A 158 -0.63 25.55 -0.47
C ASP A 158 0.20 26.76 -0.93
#